data_faa6c574cf95f5856b703d578ad3f55f
#
_entry.id   faa6c574cf95f5856b703d578ad3f55f
#
_cell.length_a   1.000
_cell.length_b   1.000
_cell.length_c   1.000
_cell.angle_alpha   90.00
_cell.angle_beta   90.00
_cell.angle_gamma   90.00
#
_symmetry.space_group_name_H-M   'P 1'
#
loop_
_entity.id
_entity.type
_entity.pdbx_description
1 polymer ?
#
loop_
_entity_poly.entity_id
_entity_poly.type
_entity_poly.pdbx_seq_one_letter_code
_entity_poly.pdbx_strand_id
1 'polypeptide(L)' 'MPLQYKVDVLAALKEKGYNTNKIRTEGLLSQSTLQKFRNNQGVSWENLETLCRLLECQPADLIEYVPVQEKEDEVP' A
#
# COMPACT_ATOMS: atom_id res chain seq x y z
N MET A 1 11.98 2.20 -6.50
CA MET A 1 11.53 3.40 -5.81
C MET A 1 11.95 3.37 -4.35
N PRO A 2 12.38 4.52 -3.80
CA PRO A 2 12.72 4.56 -2.38
C PRO A 2 11.55 4.29 -1.45
N LEU A 3 10.33 4.66 -1.87
CA LEU A 3 9.14 4.36 -1.08
C LEU A 3 8.61 2.99 -1.46
N GLN A 4 8.25 2.22 -0.45
CA GLN A 4 7.75 0.88 -0.67
C GLN A 4 6.79 0.48 0.44
N TYR A 5 6.01 -0.55 0.20
CA TYR A 5 5.12 -1.07 1.23
C TYR A 5 5.92 -1.97 2.17
N LYS A 6 5.70 -1.76 3.47
CA LYS A 6 6.36 -2.55 4.49
C LYS A 6 5.73 -3.94 4.64
N VAL A 7 4.47 -4.05 4.24
CA VAL A 7 3.70 -5.27 4.41
C VAL A 7 3.03 -5.63 3.10
N ASP A 8 2.60 -6.87 2.98
CA ASP A 8 1.75 -7.28 1.87
C ASP A 8 0.35 -6.74 2.16
N VAL A 9 0.01 -5.65 1.49
CA VAL A 9 -1.24 -4.95 1.75
C VAL A 9 -2.44 -5.85 1.54
N LEU A 10 -2.43 -6.63 0.46
CA LEU A 10 -3.56 -7.51 0.16
C LEU A 10 -3.68 -8.61 1.20
N ALA A 11 -2.56 -9.15 1.67
CA ALA A 11 -2.59 -10.16 2.72
C ALA A 11 -3.10 -9.57 4.03
N ALA A 12 -2.68 -8.35 4.35
CA ALA A 12 -3.14 -7.67 5.55
C ALA A 12 -4.65 -7.43 5.52
N LEU A 13 -5.15 -7.00 4.36
CA LEU A 13 -6.58 -6.80 4.19
C LEU A 13 -7.34 -8.11 4.35
N LYS A 14 -6.80 -9.19 3.78
CA LYS A 14 -7.44 -10.49 3.87
C LYS A 14 -7.52 -10.96 5.32
N GLU A 15 -6.48 -10.71 6.09
CA GLU A 15 -6.48 -11.08 7.50
C GLU A 15 -7.55 -10.35 8.29
N LYS A 16 -7.90 -9.14 7.85
CA LYS A 16 -8.95 -8.36 8.49
C LYS A 16 -10.34 -8.72 7.94
N GLY A 17 -10.42 -9.67 7.03
CA GLY A 17 -11.68 -10.08 6.46
C GLY A 17 -12.04 -9.38 5.16
N TYR A 18 -11.12 -8.62 4.59
CA TYR A 18 -11.35 -7.89 3.34
C TYR A 18 -10.62 -8.58 2.19
N ASN A 19 -11.18 -9.67 1.69
CA ASN A 19 -10.59 -10.30 0.51
C ASN A 19 -10.90 -9.47 -0.73
N THR A 20 -10.27 -9.81 -1.84
CA THR A 20 -10.40 -9.06 -3.08
C THR A 20 -11.85 -8.98 -3.53
N ASN A 21 -12.57 -10.07 -3.40
CA ASN A 21 -13.96 -10.14 -3.82
C ASN A 21 -14.83 -9.17 -3.01
N LYS A 22 -14.64 -9.16 -1.71
CA LYS A 22 -15.40 -8.26 -0.83
C LYS A 22 -15.08 -6.81 -1.13
N ILE A 23 -13.81 -6.49 -1.32
CA ILE A 23 -13.39 -5.13 -1.63
C ILE A 23 -14.06 -4.66 -2.92
N ARG A 24 -14.06 -5.50 -3.94
CA ARG A 24 -14.65 -5.15 -5.22
C ARG A 24 -16.17 -5.03 -5.10
N THR A 25 -16.80 -5.97 -4.42
CA THR A 25 -18.26 -6.00 -4.29
C THR A 25 -18.77 -4.78 -3.54
N GLU A 26 -18.08 -4.38 -2.50
CA GLU A 26 -18.47 -3.22 -1.70
C GLU A 26 -17.93 -1.90 -2.23
N GLY A 27 -17.13 -1.95 -3.29
CA GLY A 27 -16.61 -0.74 -3.90
C GLY A 27 -15.63 0.02 -3.02
N LEU A 28 -14.91 -0.68 -2.18
CA LEU A 28 -13.97 -0.04 -1.27
C LEU A 28 -12.74 0.48 -1.99
N LEU A 29 -12.22 -0.29 -2.93
CA LEU A 29 -11.06 0.08 -3.73
C LEU A 29 -11.27 -0.42 -5.15
N SER A 30 -10.71 0.31 -6.12
CA SER A 30 -10.86 -0.07 -7.52
C SER A 30 -9.91 -1.21 -7.87
N GLN A 31 -10.21 -1.87 -8.99
CA GLN A 31 -9.34 -2.93 -9.50
C GLN A 31 -7.95 -2.40 -9.81
N SER A 32 -7.87 -1.20 -10.38
CA SER A 32 -6.57 -0.64 -10.72
C SER A 32 -5.75 -0.33 -9.46
N THR A 33 -6.42 0.09 -8.38
CA THR A 33 -5.74 0.33 -7.12
C THR A 33 -5.20 -0.97 -6.53
N LEU A 34 -5.99 -2.04 -6.59
CA LEU A 34 -5.53 -3.34 -6.12
C LEU A 34 -4.33 -3.82 -6.93
N GLN A 35 -4.33 -3.55 -8.23
CA GLN A 35 -3.22 -3.92 -9.07
C GLN A 35 -1.96 -3.16 -8.71
N LYS A 36 -2.12 -1.88 -8.33
CA LYS A 36 -0.97 -1.08 -7.89
C LYS A 36 -0.35 -1.66 -6.63
N PHE A 37 -1.18 -2.14 -5.70
CA PHE A 37 -0.64 -2.79 -4.50
C PHE A 37 0.16 -4.03 -4.87
N ARG A 38 -0.35 -4.83 -5.82
CA ARG A 38 0.37 -6.03 -6.25
C ARG A 38 1.69 -5.71 -6.91
N ASN A 39 1.73 -4.60 -7.64
CA ASN A 39 2.93 -4.19 -8.37
C ASN A 39 3.82 -3.27 -7.56
N ASN A 40 3.50 -3.06 -6.30
CA ASN A 40 4.29 -2.20 -5.41
C ASN A 40 4.37 -0.78 -5.93
N GLN A 41 3.26 -0.28 -6.46
CA GLN A 41 3.18 1.06 -7.02
C GLN A 41 2.48 1.99 -6.04
N GLY A 42 2.75 3.29 -6.18
CA GLY A 42 2.12 4.28 -5.32
C GLY A 42 0.65 4.45 -5.61
N VAL A 43 -0.08 4.94 -4.62
CA VAL A 43 -1.51 5.19 -4.74
C VAL A 43 -1.82 6.58 -4.21
N SER A 44 -3.05 7.03 -4.43
CA SER A 44 -3.46 8.36 -4.00
C SER A 44 -3.58 8.41 -2.47
N TRP A 45 -3.62 9.64 -1.96
CA TRP A 45 -3.82 9.85 -0.53
C TRP A 45 -5.16 9.27 -0.07
N GLU A 46 -6.17 9.37 -0.93
CA GLU A 46 -7.48 8.82 -0.60
C GLU A 46 -7.44 7.32 -0.44
N ASN A 47 -6.67 6.66 -1.30
CA ASN A 47 -6.52 5.22 -1.19
C ASN A 47 -5.75 4.82 0.05
N LEU A 48 -4.72 5.60 0.40
CA LEU A 48 -3.99 5.37 1.64
C LEU A 48 -4.89 5.55 2.85
N GLU A 49 -5.72 6.58 2.82
CA GLU A 49 -6.67 6.83 3.92
C GLU A 49 -7.62 5.65 4.07
N THR A 50 -8.11 5.13 2.95
CA THR A 50 -8.99 3.98 2.96
C THR A 50 -8.30 2.77 3.61
N LEU A 51 -7.05 2.52 3.22
CA LEU A 51 -6.29 1.42 3.81
C LEU A 51 -6.15 1.59 5.32
N CYS A 52 -5.80 2.79 5.75
CA CYS A 52 -5.62 3.05 7.17
C CYS A 52 -6.92 2.81 7.94
N ARG A 53 -8.04 3.21 7.35
CA ARG A 53 -9.33 3.01 7.98
C ARG A 53 -9.69 1.53 8.05
N LEU A 54 -9.50 0.81 6.96
CA LEU A 54 -9.85 -0.61 6.91
C LEU A 54 -8.95 -1.45 7.81
N LEU A 55 -7.67 -1.12 7.85
CA LEU A 55 -6.70 -1.86 8.65
C LEU A 55 -6.52 -1.30 10.05
N GLU A 56 -7.13 -0.15 10.32
CA GLU A 56 -7.07 0.50 11.63
C GLU A 56 -5.62 0.75 12.02
N CYS A 57 -4.87 1.39 11.13
CA CYS A 57 -3.45 1.64 11.34
C CYS A 57 -3.06 2.99 10.75
N GLN A 58 -1.80 3.34 10.91
CA GLN A 58 -1.25 4.58 10.38
C GLN A 58 -0.50 4.30 9.09
N PRO A 59 -0.35 5.31 8.22
CA PRO A 59 0.40 5.10 6.97
C PRO A 59 1.80 4.57 7.22
N ALA A 60 2.44 4.97 8.32
CA ALA A 60 3.79 4.50 8.64
C ALA A 60 3.83 3.01 8.91
N ASP A 61 2.69 2.40 9.20
CA ASP A 61 2.62 0.96 9.38
C ASP A 61 2.56 0.22 8.05
N LEU A 62 2.27 0.94 6.98
CA LEU A 62 2.06 0.35 5.66
C LEU A 62 3.19 0.61 4.70
N ILE A 63 3.84 1.77 4.79
CA ILE A 63 4.87 2.18 3.84
C ILE A 63 6.10 2.65 4.58
N GLU A 64 7.21 2.66 3.85
CA GLU A 64 8.46 3.14 4.41
C GLU A 64 9.32 3.73 3.31
N TYR A 65 10.22 4.60 3.71
CA TYR A 65 11.20 5.16 2.79
C TYR A 65 12.52 4.43 3.00
N VAL A 66 13.02 3.84 1.92
CA VAL A 66 14.30 3.14 1.96
C VAL A 66 15.24 3.86 0.99
N PRO A 67 16.25 4.55 1.49
CA PRO A 67 17.17 5.29 0.60
C PRO A 67 17.86 4.33 -0.35
N VAL A 68 18.10 4.83 -1.57
CA VAL A 68 18.82 4.06 -2.57
C VAL A 68 20.28 3.92 -2.11
N GLN A 69 20.80 2.73 -2.14
CA GLN A 69 22.13 2.45 -1.60
C GLN A 69 23.26 2.90 -2.49
N GLU A 70 23.10 2.86 -3.76
CA GLU A 70 24.20 3.21 -4.63
C GLU A 70 24.50 4.69 -4.55
N LYS A 71 24.84 4.89 -4.35
CA LYS A 71 25.20 5.79 -4.46
C LYS A 71 25.33 6.79 -4.04
N GLU A 72 25.82 6.73 -3.81
CA GLU A 72 25.94 7.30 -3.61
C GLU A 72 26.09 8.22 -3.70
N ASP A 73 26.27 8.49 -3.89
CA ASP A 73 26.31 9.06 -4.16
C ASP A 73 25.89 9.97 -4.20
N GLU A 74 25.88 10.27 -4.23
CA GLU A 74 25.49 11.06 -4.51
C GLU A 74 25.21 12.03 -3.97
N VAL A 75 25.54 12.38 -3.60
CA VAL A 75 25.23 13.33 -3.20
C VAL A 75 25.47 14.24 -3.15
N PRO A 76 25.32 14.96 -3.18
CA PRO A 76 25.53 16.06 -3.18
C PRO A 76 25.61 16.88 -2.96
#